data_c05266d44e2cc948a8a0283acb8b2f29
#
_entry.id   c05266d44e2cc948a8a0283acb8b2f29
#
_cell.length_a   1.000
_cell.length_b   1.000
_cell.length_c   1.000
_cell.angle_alpha   90.00
_cell.angle_beta   90.00
_cell.angle_gamma   90.00
#
_symmetry.space_group_name_H-M   'P 1'
#
loop_
_entity.id
_entity.type
_entity.pdbx_description
1 polymer ?
#
loop_
_entity_poly.entity_id
_entity_poly.type
_entity_poly.pdbx_seq_one_letter_code
_entity_poly.pdbx_strand_id
1 'polypeptide(L)'
;MESYEQEILKKLKSGISVIGISKPEEYIPAIPNFIKAFVPQAEEGSPRALVLCLTDDDAKSIHEVLEKATKEIDLTIDLVFNKGSKLKQRNDLFDGTEVIVGTTKRICELYFQNGFNVGKLKLFIVLQMDEQISKGMKGFIARLAESLPKCRQLIFTQHPKEERFVDYIQQFVSPSATVEVK
;
A
#
# COMPACT_ATOMS: atom_id res chain seq x y z
N MET A 1 -19.14 -2.89 19.76
CA MET A 1 -17.80 -2.28 19.71
C MET A 1 -17.19 -2.50 18.32
N GLU A 2 -16.72 -1.43 17.70
CA GLU A 2 -16.06 -1.55 16.41
C GLU A 2 -14.74 -2.29 16.54
N SER A 3 -14.46 -3.21 15.60
CA SER A 3 -13.14 -3.80 15.47
C SER A 3 -12.15 -2.78 14.91
N TYR A 4 -10.87 -3.07 15.08
CA TYR A 4 -9.77 -2.29 14.51
C TYR A 4 -9.95 -2.08 13.00
N GLU A 5 -10.26 -3.17 12.30
CA GLU A 5 -10.50 -3.13 10.85
C GLU A 5 -11.69 -2.25 10.48
N GLN A 6 -12.81 -2.40 11.19
CA GLN A 6 -14.01 -1.61 10.94
C GLN A 6 -13.78 -0.12 11.17
N GLU A 7 -13.03 0.22 12.22
CA GLU A 7 -12.70 1.61 12.52
C GLU A 7 -11.85 2.23 11.42
N ILE A 8 -10.83 1.50 10.93
CA ILE A 8 -10.01 1.95 9.81
C ILE A 8 -10.86 2.16 8.55
N LEU A 9 -11.67 1.18 8.19
CA LEU A 9 -12.53 1.25 7.00
C LEU A 9 -13.48 2.44 7.06
N LYS A 10 -14.09 2.67 8.19
CA LYS A 10 -15.02 3.79 8.39
C LYS A 10 -14.33 5.13 8.13
N LYS A 11 -13.14 5.32 8.66
CA LYS A 11 -12.37 6.56 8.47
C LYS A 11 -11.92 6.73 7.02
N LEU A 12 -11.40 5.68 6.40
CA LEU A 12 -11.00 5.73 5.00
C LEU A 12 -12.18 6.08 4.08
N LYS A 13 -13.33 5.48 4.31
CA LYS A 13 -14.54 5.75 3.52
C LYS A 13 -15.07 7.17 3.73
N SER A 14 -14.82 7.77 4.88
CA SER A 14 -15.21 9.15 5.16
C SER A 14 -14.30 10.20 4.51
N GLY A 15 -13.21 9.77 3.86
CA GLY A 15 -12.30 10.68 3.18
C GLY A 15 -11.03 11.00 3.96
N ILE A 16 -10.76 10.28 5.04
CA ILE A 16 -9.61 10.53 5.91
C ILE A 16 -8.59 9.40 5.73
N SER A 17 -7.31 9.76 5.56
CA SER A 17 -6.22 8.80 5.59
C SER A 17 -5.99 8.32 7.02
N VAL A 18 -5.46 7.11 7.18
CA VAL A 18 -5.35 6.47 8.50
C VAL A 18 -3.92 6.06 8.80
N ILE A 19 -3.49 6.35 10.02
CA ILE A 19 -2.28 5.80 10.60
C ILE A 19 -2.73 4.66 11.52
N GLY A 20 -2.37 3.42 11.14
CA GLY A 20 -2.70 2.24 11.93
C GLY A 20 -1.55 1.86 12.85
N ILE A 21 -1.79 1.87 14.17
CA ILE A 21 -0.78 1.46 15.15
C ILE A 21 -1.02 0.01 15.50
N SER A 22 -0.22 -0.88 14.94
CA SER A 22 -0.35 -2.33 15.14
C SER A 22 0.85 -3.08 14.56
N LYS A 23 0.94 -4.34 14.92
CA LYS A 23 1.95 -5.27 14.41
C LYS A 23 1.45 -5.94 13.12
N PRO A 24 2.37 -6.44 12.26
CA PRO A 24 1.96 -7.12 11.03
C PRO A 24 0.95 -8.25 11.22
N GLU A 25 1.10 -9.09 12.23
CA GLU A 25 0.17 -10.19 12.50
C GLU A 25 -1.25 -9.70 12.83
N GLU A 26 -1.38 -8.45 13.25
CA GLU A 26 -2.68 -7.86 13.58
C GLU A 26 -3.38 -7.26 12.36
N TYR A 27 -2.64 -6.66 11.42
CA TYR A 27 -3.25 -5.98 10.27
C TYR A 27 -3.22 -6.79 8.97
N ILE A 28 -2.28 -7.72 8.79
CA ILE A 28 -2.18 -8.48 7.53
C ILE A 28 -3.48 -9.18 7.17
N PRO A 29 -4.20 -9.84 8.09
CA PRO A 29 -5.47 -10.48 7.75
C PRO A 29 -6.55 -9.51 7.28
N ALA A 30 -6.45 -8.23 7.61
CA ALA A 30 -7.43 -7.21 7.26
C ALA A 30 -7.15 -6.57 5.89
N ILE A 31 -5.91 -6.66 5.36
CA ILE A 31 -5.54 -5.99 4.11
C ILE A 31 -6.48 -6.34 2.95
N PRO A 32 -6.89 -7.59 2.73
CA PRO A 32 -7.81 -7.90 1.64
C PRO A 32 -9.11 -7.11 1.69
N ASN A 33 -9.65 -6.86 2.89
CA ASN A 33 -10.89 -6.11 3.04
C ASN A 33 -10.70 -4.62 2.70
N PHE A 34 -9.54 -4.05 3.02
CA PHE A 34 -9.22 -2.69 2.63
C PHE A 34 -9.12 -2.59 1.10
N ILE A 35 -8.46 -3.55 0.46
CA ILE A 35 -8.35 -3.60 -1.00
C ILE A 35 -9.74 -3.71 -1.64
N LYS A 36 -10.57 -4.65 -1.20
CA LYS A 36 -11.92 -4.85 -1.75
C LYS A 36 -12.81 -3.63 -1.60
N ALA A 37 -12.63 -2.85 -0.53
CA ALA A 37 -13.42 -1.65 -0.29
C ALA A 37 -13.15 -0.56 -1.32
N PHE A 38 -11.93 -0.46 -1.83
CA PHE A 38 -11.53 0.58 -2.78
C PHE A 38 -11.34 0.07 -4.21
N VAL A 39 -11.22 -1.24 -4.39
CA VAL A 39 -11.07 -1.91 -5.69
C VAL A 39 -12.08 -3.06 -5.74
N PRO A 40 -13.39 -2.73 -5.81
CA PRO A 40 -14.44 -3.75 -5.67
C PRO A 40 -14.66 -4.61 -6.91
N GLN A 41 -14.09 -4.24 -8.05
CA GLN A 41 -14.27 -4.96 -9.29
C GLN A 41 -13.06 -4.80 -10.21
N ALA A 42 -12.87 -5.75 -11.10
CA ALA A 42 -11.81 -5.70 -12.10
C ALA A 42 -12.12 -4.60 -13.14
N GLU A 43 -11.10 -3.82 -13.46
CA GLU A 43 -11.12 -2.83 -14.55
C GLU A 43 -9.74 -2.79 -15.16
N GLU A 44 -9.66 -2.84 -16.47
CA GLU A 44 -8.39 -2.79 -17.17
C GLU A 44 -7.69 -1.44 -16.99
N GLY A 45 -6.37 -1.46 -17.02
CA GLY A 45 -5.54 -0.24 -17.08
C GLY A 45 -4.64 -0.06 -15.89
N SER A 46 -4.58 1.17 -15.38
CA SER A 46 -3.66 1.57 -14.31
C SER A 46 -4.10 1.06 -12.94
N PRO A 47 -3.14 0.83 -12.02
CA PRO A 47 -3.47 0.33 -10.69
C PRO A 47 -4.32 1.32 -9.91
N ARG A 48 -5.22 0.78 -9.08
CA ARG A 48 -6.06 1.55 -8.17
C ARG A 48 -5.63 1.39 -6.72
N ALA A 49 -4.72 0.45 -6.43
CA ALA A 49 -4.12 0.30 -5.11
C ALA A 49 -2.65 -0.11 -5.22
N LEU A 50 -1.83 0.41 -4.31
CA LEU A 50 -0.44 -0.01 -4.14
C LEU A 50 -0.25 -0.47 -2.70
N VAL A 51 0.52 -1.56 -2.51
CA VAL A 51 0.90 -2.05 -1.19
C VAL A 51 2.42 -2.13 -1.14
N LEU A 52 3.04 -1.27 -0.34
CA LEU A 52 4.49 -1.19 -0.19
C LEU A 52 4.95 -2.03 1.01
N CYS A 53 5.76 -3.04 0.73
CA CYS A 53 6.28 -3.99 1.71
C CYS A 53 7.77 -3.75 1.97
N LEU A 54 8.25 -4.22 3.12
CA LEU A 54 9.64 -4.05 3.51
C LEU A 54 10.57 -5.02 2.76
N THR A 55 10.21 -6.31 2.71
CA THR A 55 11.05 -7.36 2.14
C THR A 55 10.36 -8.10 1.00
N ASP A 56 11.17 -8.82 0.20
CA ASP A 56 10.65 -9.69 -0.86
C ASP A 56 9.70 -10.75 -0.29
N ASP A 57 10.06 -11.36 0.84
CA ASP A 57 9.23 -12.39 1.47
C ASP A 57 7.90 -11.82 1.95
N ASP A 58 7.90 -10.62 2.53
CA ASP A 58 6.66 -9.94 2.93
C ASP A 58 5.77 -9.69 1.71
N ALA A 59 6.35 -9.19 0.62
CA ALA A 59 5.61 -8.92 -0.60
C ALA A 59 4.95 -10.18 -1.16
N LYS A 60 5.69 -11.29 -1.19
CA LYS A 60 5.18 -12.57 -1.68
C LYS A 60 4.04 -13.09 -0.80
N SER A 61 4.17 -12.98 0.53
CA SER A 61 3.14 -13.41 1.48
C SER A 61 1.85 -12.60 1.33
N ILE A 62 1.96 -11.28 1.23
CA ILE A 62 0.81 -10.40 1.03
C ILE A 62 0.14 -10.68 -0.31
N HIS A 63 0.92 -10.85 -1.36
CA HIS A 63 0.40 -11.18 -2.69
C HIS A 63 -0.43 -12.46 -2.65
N GLU A 64 0.07 -13.51 -2.00
CA GLU A 64 -0.64 -14.78 -1.87
C GLU A 64 -1.97 -14.60 -1.12
N VAL A 65 -1.96 -13.87 -0.01
CA VAL A 65 -3.17 -13.58 0.76
C VAL A 65 -4.21 -12.84 -0.09
N LEU A 66 -3.76 -11.82 -0.83
CA LEU A 66 -4.66 -11.04 -1.69
C LEU A 66 -5.20 -11.86 -2.87
N GLU A 67 -4.37 -12.66 -3.52
CA GLU A 67 -4.81 -13.52 -4.63
C GLU A 67 -5.96 -14.44 -4.21
N LYS A 68 -5.82 -15.07 -3.05
CA LYS A 68 -6.86 -15.97 -2.52
C LYS A 68 -8.14 -15.22 -2.16
N ALA A 69 -7.99 -14.07 -1.52
CA ALA A 69 -9.14 -13.32 -1.00
C ALA A 69 -9.93 -12.59 -2.09
N THR A 70 -9.31 -12.28 -3.23
CA THR A 70 -9.95 -11.53 -4.33
C THR A 70 -10.31 -12.40 -5.53
N LYS A 71 -10.17 -13.71 -5.41
CA LYS A 71 -10.41 -14.65 -6.51
C LYS A 71 -11.81 -14.51 -7.13
N GLU A 72 -12.82 -14.27 -6.31
CA GLU A 72 -14.21 -14.16 -6.76
C GLU A 72 -14.47 -12.91 -7.61
N ILE A 73 -13.73 -11.84 -7.38
CA ILE A 73 -13.87 -10.60 -8.13
C ILE A 73 -12.81 -10.46 -9.23
N ASP A 74 -11.97 -11.48 -9.37
CA ASP A 74 -11.01 -11.64 -10.48
C ASP A 74 -10.08 -10.44 -10.67
N LEU A 75 -9.56 -9.88 -9.58
CA LEU A 75 -8.59 -8.80 -9.66
C LEU A 75 -7.24 -9.32 -10.15
N THR A 76 -6.59 -8.53 -11.00
CA THR A 76 -5.18 -8.76 -11.34
C THR A 76 -4.33 -8.08 -10.28
N ILE A 77 -3.57 -8.89 -9.55
CA ILE A 77 -2.68 -8.40 -8.50
C ILE A 77 -1.26 -8.77 -8.89
N ASP A 78 -0.49 -7.77 -9.31
CA ASP A 78 0.89 -7.98 -9.71
C ASP A 78 1.84 -7.88 -8.53
N LEU A 79 2.78 -8.83 -8.49
CA LEU A 79 3.85 -8.88 -7.48
C LEU A 79 5.14 -8.37 -8.10
N VAL A 80 5.74 -7.36 -7.48
CA VAL A 80 7.06 -6.87 -7.87
C VAL A 80 7.99 -6.89 -6.66
N PHE A 81 9.21 -7.40 -6.85
CA PHE A 81 10.15 -7.58 -5.75
C PHE A 81 11.60 -7.51 -6.23
N ASN A 82 12.53 -7.25 -5.29
CA ASN A 82 13.91 -6.88 -5.61
C ASN A 82 14.68 -7.97 -6.37
N LYS A 83 14.52 -9.24 -5.99
CA LYS A 83 15.25 -10.37 -6.61
C LYS A 83 14.62 -10.87 -7.90
N GLY A 84 13.43 -10.40 -8.23
CA GLY A 84 12.75 -10.81 -9.46
C GLY A 84 13.28 -10.08 -10.69
N SER A 85 12.93 -10.57 -11.87
CA SER A 85 13.28 -9.92 -13.13
C SER A 85 12.53 -8.60 -13.28
N LYS A 86 13.26 -7.49 -13.29
CA LYS A 86 12.68 -6.15 -13.47
C LYS A 86 11.97 -6.04 -14.83
N LEU A 87 12.58 -6.58 -15.89
CA LEU A 87 11.98 -6.54 -17.22
C LEU A 87 10.65 -7.30 -17.28
N LYS A 88 10.61 -8.50 -16.69
CA LYS A 88 9.37 -9.28 -16.64
C LYS A 88 8.30 -8.56 -15.84
N GLN A 89 8.66 -8.01 -14.69
CA GLN A 89 7.73 -7.25 -13.85
C GLN A 89 7.18 -6.04 -14.58
N ARG A 90 8.04 -5.31 -15.29
CA ARG A 90 7.63 -4.16 -16.10
C ARG A 90 6.66 -4.58 -17.21
N ASN A 91 6.94 -5.69 -17.90
CA ASN A 91 6.07 -6.21 -18.95
C ASN A 91 4.72 -6.63 -18.38
N ASP A 92 4.70 -7.29 -17.22
CA ASP A 92 3.45 -7.69 -16.57
C ASP A 92 2.59 -6.47 -16.23
N LEU A 93 3.20 -5.40 -15.73
CA LEU A 93 2.49 -4.14 -15.41
C LEU A 93 1.93 -3.46 -16.66
N PHE A 94 2.64 -3.57 -17.77
CA PHE A 94 2.21 -2.99 -19.05
C PHE A 94 0.88 -3.59 -19.53
N ASP A 95 0.64 -4.87 -19.23
CA ASP A 95 -0.60 -5.55 -19.60
C ASP A 95 -1.82 -5.07 -18.80
N GLY A 96 -1.59 -4.22 -17.80
CA GLY A 96 -2.66 -3.70 -16.95
C GLY A 96 -2.81 -4.47 -15.64
N THR A 97 -3.19 -3.77 -14.58
CA THR A 97 -3.31 -4.36 -13.25
C THR A 97 -4.24 -3.51 -12.39
N GLU A 98 -4.95 -4.13 -11.45
CA GLU A 98 -5.74 -3.40 -10.48
C GLU A 98 -4.94 -3.06 -9.22
N VAL A 99 -4.04 -3.96 -8.80
CA VAL A 99 -3.27 -3.81 -7.56
C VAL A 99 -1.82 -4.20 -7.79
N ILE A 100 -0.89 -3.40 -7.27
CA ILE A 100 0.52 -3.76 -7.24
C ILE A 100 0.93 -3.97 -5.79
N VAL A 101 1.47 -5.15 -5.49
CA VAL A 101 2.08 -5.48 -4.21
C VAL A 101 3.57 -5.67 -4.44
N GLY A 102 4.39 -5.01 -3.66
CA GLY A 102 5.82 -5.17 -3.86
C GLY A 102 6.67 -4.52 -2.79
N THR A 103 7.98 -4.70 -2.94
CA THR A 103 8.94 -3.99 -2.11
C THR A 103 8.96 -2.52 -2.51
N THR A 104 9.10 -1.65 -1.54
CA THR A 104 9.11 -0.20 -1.78
C THR A 104 10.14 0.19 -2.85
N LYS A 105 11.35 -0.34 -2.74
CA LYS A 105 12.42 -0.02 -3.70
C LYS A 105 12.04 -0.42 -5.13
N ARG A 106 11.55 -1.65 -5.35
CA ARG A 106 11.20 -2.13 -6.69
C ARG A 106 10.00 -1.39 -7.26
N ILE A 107 8.97 -1.13 -6.45
CA ILE A 107 7.82 -0.33 -6.90
C ILE A 107 8.29 1.05 -7.36
N CYS A 108 9.15 1.71 -6.58
CA CYS A 108 9.66 3.03 -6.94
C CYS A 108 10.53 3.01 -8.18
N GLU A 109 11.42 2.00 -8.32
CA GLU A 109 12.24 1.85 -9.52
C GLU A 109 11.37 1.74 -10.78
N LEU A 110 10.34 0.90 -10.73
CA LEU A 110 9.44 0.71 -11.86
C LEU A 110 8.64 1.99 -12.16
N TYR A 111 8.13 2.65 -11.13
CA TYR A 111 7.38 3.90 -11.30
C TYR A 111 8.26 5.00 -11.94
N PHE A 112 9.48 5.21 -11.43
CA PHE A 112 10.38 6.25 -11.94
C PHE A 112 10.88 5.95 -13.36
N GLN A 113 10.75 4.71 -13.82
CA GLN A 113 11.05 4.30 -15.20
C GLN A 113 9.79 4.22 -16.07
N ASN A 114 8.71 4.86 -15.63
CA ASN A 114 7.42 4.89 -16.33
C ASN A 114 6.80 3.51 -16.55
N GLY A 115 7.01 2.59 -15.60
CA GLY A 115 6.46 1.23 -15.68
C GLY A 115 4.96 1.16 -15.41
N PHE A 116 4.40 2.13 -14.72
CA PHE A 116 2.96 2.24 -14.48
C PHE A 116 2.58 3.68 -14.11
N ASN A 117 1.29 3.96 -14.10
CA ASN A 117 0.72 5.27 -13.85
C ASN A 117 -0.10 5.26 -12.56
N VAL A 118 -0.02 6.29 -11.73
CA VAL A 118 -0.75 6.39 -10.46
C VAL A 118 -2.00 7.27 -10.53
N GLY A 119 -2.35 7.78 -11.72
CA GLY A 119 -3.46 8.75 -11.86
C GLY A 119 -4.82 8.24 -11.43
N LYS A 120 -5.02 6.93 -11.41
CA LYS A 120 -6.30 6.31 -10.99
C LYS A 120 -6.23 5.71 -9.58
N LEU A 121 -5.14 5.92 -8.87
CA LEU A 121 -4.94 5.31 -7.56
C LEU A 121 -5.98 5.82 -6.55
N LYS A 122 -6.54 4.90 -5.78
CA LYS A 122 -7.54 5.18 -4.74
C LYS A 122 -7.03 4.87 -3.35
N LEU A 123 -6.10 3.91 -3.23
CA LEU A 123 -5.58 3.46 -1.94
C LEU A 123 -4.08 3.21 -2.01
N PHE A 124 -3.36 3.84 -1.12
CA PHE A 124 -1.91 3.71 -1.00
C PHE A 124 -1.59 3.17 0.39
N ILE A 125 -1.12 1.92 0.45
CA ILE A 125 -0.84 1.24 1.73
C ILE A 125 0.66 1.10 1.91
N VAL A 126 1.17 1.52 3.06
CA VAL A 126 2.56 1.31 3.45
C VAL A 126 2.60 0.46 4.71
N LEU A 127 3.26 -0.69 4.63
CA LEU A 127 3.39 -1.63 5.75
C LEU A 127 4.70 -1.38 6.49
N GLN A 128 4.68 -1.55 7.81
CA GLN A 128 5.90 -1.45 8.63
C GLN A 128 6.69 -0.16 8.34
N MET A 129 6.01 0.97 8.33
CA MET A 129 6.62 2.25 7.99
C MET A 129 7.83 2.59 8.87
N ASP A 130 7.77 2.29 10.15
CA ASP A 130 8.87 2.49 11.09
C ASP A 130 10.13 1.72 10.68
N GLU A 131 9.98 0.45 10.31
CA GLU A 131 11.09 -0.37 9.84
C GLU A 131 11.59 0.09 8.47
N GLN A 132 10.69 0.49 7.59
CA GLN A 132 11.07 1.02 6.27
C GLN A 132 11.88 2.31 6.40
N ILE A 133 11.51 3.20 7.31
CA ILE A 133 12.28 4.40 7.61
C ILE A 133 13.67 4.02 8.13
N SER A 134 13.74 3.07 9.05
CA SER A 134 15.00 2.57 9.60
C SER A 134 15.93 1.99 8.54
N LYS A 135 15.37 1.41 7.47
CA LYS A 135 16.12 0.81 6.35
C LYS A 135 16.39 1.80 5.22
N GLY A 136 16.10 3.09 5.41
CA GLY A 136 16.39 4.13 4.42
C GLY A 136 15.36 4.28 3.31
N MET A 137 14.15 3.75 3.48
CA MET A 137 13.11 3.79 2.44
C MET A 137 12.26 5.06 2.45
N LYS A 138 12.39 5.92 3.46
CA LYS A 138 11.57 7.14 3.56
C LYS A 138 11.62 8.00 2.29
N GLY A 139 12.81 8.20 1.73
CA GLY A 139 12.99 9.01 0.53
C GLY A 139 12.24 8.46 -0.68
N PHE A 140 12.28 7.14 -0.87
CA PHE A 140 11.52 6.49 -1.94
C PHE A 140 10.02 6.67 -1.74
N ILE A 141 9.54 6.45 -0.52
CA ILE A 141 8.11 6.58 -0.21
C ILE A 141 7.65 8.03 -0.43
N ALA A 142 8.43 9.00 0.04
CA ALA A 142 8.12 10.42 -0.10
C ALA A 142 8.07 10.86 -1.58
N ARG A 143 9.02 10.40 -2.40
CA ARG A 143 9.02 10.72 -3.83
C ARG A 143 7.79 10.16 -4.53
N LEU A 144 7.40 8.95 -4.18
CA LEU A 144 6.19 8.34 -4.72
C LEU A 144 4.94 9.10 -4.24
N ALA A 145 4.91 9.48 -2.97
CA ALA A 145 3.80 10.22 -2.38
C ALA A 145 3.57 11.58 -3.05
N GLU A 146 4.64 12.25 -3.48
CA GLU A 146 4.54 13.51 -4.23
C GLU A 146 3.77 13.37 -5.55
N SER A 147 3.78 12.18 -6.13
CA SER A 147 3.14 11.90 -7.41
C SER A 147 1.69 11.41 -7.27
N LEU A 148 1.23 11.15 -6.05
CA LEU A 148 -0.09 10.58 -5.83
C LEU A 148 -1.21 11.57 -6.16
N PRO A 149 -2.30 11.09 -6.79
CA PRO A 149 -3.52 11.89 -6.90
C PRO A 149 -4.17 12.00 -5.52
N LYS A 150 -5.31 12.66 -5.46
CA LYS A 150 -6.10 12.69 -4.24
C LYS A 150 -6.64 11.29 -3.94
N CYS A 151 -5.95 10.56 -3.08
CA CYS A 151 -6.31 9.20 -2.69
C CYS A 151 -6.15 9.02 -1.19
N ARG A 152 -6.61 7.88 -0.66
CA ARG A 152 -6.45 7.56 0.75
C ARG A 152 -5.11 6.89 0.98
N GLN A 153 -4.42 7.29 2.03
CA GLN A 153 -3.22 6.59 2.49
C GLN A 153 -3.55 5.82 3.76
N LEU A 154 -3.07 4.58 3.83
CA LEU A 154 -3.18 3.72 5.00
C LEU A 154 -1.77 3.29 5.38
N ILE A 155 -1.26 3.85 6.48
CA ILE A 155 0.13 3.69 6.88
C ILE A 155 0.18 2.95 8.21
N PHE A 156 0.86 1.81 8.25
CA PHE A 156 1.02 1.04 9.48
C PHE A 156 2.39 1.26 10.11
N THR A 157 2.40 1.49 11.42
CA THR A 157 3.61 1.70 12.20
C THR A 157 3.38 1.26 13.64
N GLN A 158 4.48 0.93 14.35
CA GLN A 158 4.45 0.72 15.79
C GLN A 158 5.03 1.92 16.55
N HIS A 159 5.59 2.90 15.83
CA HIS A 159 6.26 4.07 16.42
C HIS A 159 5.76 5.37 15.82
N PRO A 160 4.51 5.78 16.15
CA PRO A 160 3.88 6.95 15.53
C PRO A 160 4.49 8.29 15.93
N LYS A 161 5.34 8.30 16.96
CA LYS A 161 6.00 9.53 17.46
C LYS A 161 7.42 9.70 16.92
N GLU A 162 7.93 8.75 16.14
CA GLU A 162 9.26 8.87 15.55
C GLU A 162 9.28 10.10 14.63
N GLU A 163 10.32 10.92 14.77
CA GLU A 163 10.39 12.25 14.14
C GLU A 163 10.25 12.20 12.61
N ARG A 164 10.95 11.29 11.95
CA ARG A 164 10.89 11.16 10.50
C ARG A 164 9.53 10.69 10.01
N PHE A 165 8.85 9.86 10.81
CA PHE A 165 7.48 9.44 10.54
C PHE A 165 6.51 10.61 10.65
N VAL A 166 6.61 11.39 11.74
CA VAL A 166 5.78 12.57 11.94
C VAL A 166 5.96 13.57 10.79
N ASP A 167 7.20 13.80 10.36
CA ASP A 167 7.49 14.68 9.22
C ASP A 167 6.79 14.21 7.95
N TYR A 168 6.85 12.91 7.66
CA TYR A 168 6.18 12.33 6.50
C TYR A 168 4.66 12.55 6.55
N ILE A 169 4.05 12.28 7.72
CA ILE A 169 2.60 12.43 7.88
C ILE A 169 2.19 13.90 7.69
N GLN A 170 2.91 14.84 8.29
CA GLN A 170 2.59 16.26 8.15
C GLN A 170 2.71 16.74 6.71
N GLN A 171 3.67 16.23 5.98
CA GLN A 171 3.96 16.67 4.62
C GLN A 171 3.06 16.03 3.57
N PHE A 172 2.71 14.75 3.73
CA PHE A 172 2.05 13.98 2.67
C PHE A 172 0.70 13.37 3.04
N VAL A 173 0.32 13.36 4.33
CA VAL A 173 -0.86 12.62 4.78
C VAL A 173 -1.78 13.54 5.58
N SER A 174 -2.60 14.31 4.88
CA SER A 174 -3.54 15.24 5.51
C SER A 174 -4.83 15.32 4.69
N PRO A 175 -6.01 15.24 5.31
CA PRO A 175 -6.26 14.96 6.72
C PRO A 175 -6.00 13.50 7.09
N SER A 176 -5.61 13.24 8.32
CA SER A 176 -5.35 11.89 8.80
C SER A 176 -5.89 11.67 10.23
N ALA A 177 -6.13 10.41 10.55
CA ALA A 177 -6.55 9.98 11.88
C ALA A 177 -5.72 8.76 12.29
N THR A 178 -5.53 8.60 13.59
CA THR A 178 -4.79 7.47 14.14
C THR A 178 -5.75 6.46 14.73
N VAL A 179 -5.54 5.18 14.39
CA VAL A 179 -6.32 4.06 14.92
C VAL A 179 -5.35 3.06 15.53
N GLU A 180 -5.58 2.68 16.76
CA GLU A 180 -4.71 1.77 17.50
C GLU A 180 -5.47 0.49 17.87
N VAL A 181 -4.78 -0.65 17.79
CA VAL A 181 -5.31 -1.93 18.27
C VAL A 181 -5.48 -1.88 19.78
N LYS A 182 -6.64 -2.30 20.26
CA LYS A 182 -6.98 -2.32 21.70
C LYS A 182 -6.67 -3.66 22.33
#